data_0969eb5ba33c017f10c3fef9a9075328
#
_entry.id   0969eb5ba33c017f10c3fef9a9075328
#
_cell.length_a   1.000
_cell.length_b   1.000
_cell.length_c   1.000
_cell.angle_alpha   90.00
_cell.angle_beta   90.00
_cell.angle_gamma   90.00
#
_symmetry.space_group_name_H-M   'P 1'
#
loop_
_entity.id
_entity.type
_entity.pdbx_description
1 polymer ?
#
loop_
_entity_poly.entity_id
_entity_poly.type
_entity_poly.pdbx_seq_one_letter_code
_entity_poly.pdbx_strand_id
1 'polypeptide(L)'
;MRNGKREKVNFFNANGIEAAAGFTSTVDDIAKFARWQMKLYDGSEKDILMPETIKEMHKIYWFDDVKYGLGFRILDFDNETWVGHGGSCPGYRSQLIINPDKKIAYSVMINSGGTSPTKYIKGIHEILSKVKTFKGTEISKFKELTGSYNTQPWVGETYVQSWGDHIALVSLPSDEPYLRLYRNVDNDLFKRVLANNKLGEELEILRDNDNTIMGYKTHQNIYKRSR
;
A
#
# COMPACT_ATOMS: atom_id res chain seq x y z
N MET A 1 -12.98 15.69 -6.59
CA MET A 1 -13.90 15.98 -7.71
C MET A 1 -15.11 16.71 -7.17
N ARG A 2 -15.40 17.92 -7.64
CA ARG A 2 -16.51 18.73 -7.10
C ARG A 2 -17.90 18.22 -7.49
N ASN A 3 -18.01 17.42 -8.53
CA ASN A 3 -19.30 16.93 -9.09
C ASN A 3 -19.33 15.39 -9.27
N GLY A 4 -18.36 14.66 -8.71
CA GLY A 4 -18.26 13.21 -8.88
C GLY A 4 -17.80 12.73 -10.25
N LYS A 5 -17.59 13.63 -11.22
CA LYS A 5 -17.18 13.29 -12.59
C LYS A 5 -15.68 13.48 -12.76
N ARG A 6 -15.06 12.61 -13.54
CA ARG A 6 -13.68 12.77 -14.00
C ARG A 6 -13.65 13.66 -15.23
N GLU A 7 -12.76 14.63 -15.24
CA GLU A 7 -12.54 15.51 -16.38
C GLU A 7 -11.14 15.28 -16.93
N LYS A 8 -11.00 15.31 -18.25
CA LYS A 8 -9.70 15.25 -18.90
C LYS A 8 -8.99 16.58 -18.64
N VAL A 9 -7.73 16.50 -18.19
CA VAL A 9 -6.86 17.68 -18.06
C VAL A 9 -6.01 17.87 -19.32
N ASN A 10 -5.64 19.10 -19.61
CA ASN A 10 -4.72 19.40 -20.72
C ASN A 10 -3.33 18.85 -20.39
N PHE A 11 -2.56 18.59 -21.45
CA PHE A 11 -1.17 18.18 -21.31
C PHE A 11 -0.38 19.24 -20.53
N PHE A 12 0.34 18.78 -19.51
CA PHE A 12 1.21 19.62 -18.69
C PHE A 12 2.57 19.75 -19.38
N ASN A 13 2.97 20.98 -19.71
CA ASN A 13 4.30 21.25 -20.20
C ASN A 13 5.15 21.79 -19.05
N ALA A 14 6.24 21.11 -18.74
CA ALA A 14 7.12 21.46 -17.63
C ALA A 14 8.07 22.64 -17.96
N ASN A 15 8.22 22.99 -19.25
CA ASN A 15 9.09 24.08 -19.72
C ASN A 15 10.50 24.01 -19.09
N GLY A 16 10.95 25.08 -18.44
CA GLY A 16 12.29 25.14 -17.85
C GLY A 16 12.59 24.15 -16.73
N ILE A 17 11.59 23.41 -16.21
CA ILE A 17 11.79 22.37 -15.18
C ILE A 17 11.68 20.95 -15.75
N GLU A 18 11.75 20.76 -17.06
CA GLU A 18 11.60 19.45 -17.70
C GLU A 18 12.56 18.39 -17.16
N ALA A 19 13.79 18.77 -16.82
CA ALA A 19 14.76 17.85 -16.22
C ALA A 19 14.32 17.26 -14.88
N ALA A 20 13.46 17.96 -14.14
CA ALA A 20 12.93 17.51 -12.85
C ALA A 20 11.51 16.95 -12.93
N ALA A 21 10.71 17.37 -13.93
CA ALA A 21 9.27 17.08 -13.96
C ALA A 21 8.71 16.71 -15.35
N GLY A 22 9.55 16.64 -16.37
CA GLY A 22 9.15 16.44 -17.78
C GLY A 22 9.07 14.98 -18.25
N PHE A 23 9.51 14.03 -17.44
CA PHE A 23 9.56 12.63 -17.86
C PHE A 23 8.19 11.97 -17.84
N THR A 24 7.87 11.25 -18.92
CA THR A 24 6.76 10.31 -18.99
C THR A 24 7.33 8.89 -18.95
N SER A 25 6.75 8.03 -18.13
CA SER A 25 7.27 6.68 -17.93
C SER A 25 6.15 5.67 -17.63
N THR A 26 6.52 4.41 -17.55
CA THR A 26 5.67 3.30 -17.10
C THR A 26 6.20 2.73 -15.78
N VAL A 27 5.38 1.97 -15.06
CA VAL A 27 5.83 1.28 -13.84
C VAL A 27 6.95 0.29 -14.12
N ASP A 28 6.97 -0.33 -15.31
CA ASP A 28 8.02 -1.27 -15.73
C ASP A 28 9.37 -0.57 -15.92
N ASP A 29 9.37 0.61 -16.52
CA ASP A 29 10.60 1.38 -16.70
C ASP A 29 11.12 1.95 -15.38
N ILE A 30 10.22 2.40 -14.52
CA ILE A 30 10.59 2.81 -13.16
C ILE A 30 11.11 1.61 -12.33
N ALA A 31 10.60 0.41 -12.55
CA ALA A 31 11.14 -0.79 -11.91
C ALA A 31 12.56 -1.14 -12.40
N LYS A 32 12.86 -0.91 -13.69
CA LYS A 32 14.23 -1.04 -14.23
C LYS A 32 15.17 0.00 -13.59
N PHE A 33 14.72 1.25 -13.47
CA PHE A 33 15.47 2.30 -12.78
C PHE A 33 15.74 1.94 -11.32
N ALA A 34 14.73 1.47 -10.58
CA ALA A 34 14.89 1.05 -9.19
C ALA A 34 15.88 -0.12 -9.06
N ARG A 35 15.82 -1.10 -9.97
CA ARG A 35 16.76 -2.23 -10.00
C ARG A 35 18.19 -1.77 -10.29
N TRP A 36 18.36 -0.85 -11.22
CA TRP A 36 19.66 -0.25 -11.52
C TRP A 36 20.23 0.49 -10.28
N GLN A 37 19.40 1.28 -9.57
CA GLN A 37 19.80 1.95 -8.33
C GLN A 37 20.30 0.94 -7.27
N MET A 38 19.59 -0.17 -7.08
CA MET A 38 19.99 -1.21 -6.13
C MET A 38 21.31 -1.88 -6.53
N LYS A 39 21.54 -2.12 -7.82
CA LYS A 39 22.80 -2.65 -8.34
C LYS A 39 23.98 -1.68 -8.17
N LEU A 40 23.76 -0.39 -8.39
CA LEU A 40 24.76 0.64 -8.09
C LEU A 40 25.09 0.63 -6.59
N TYR A 41 24.08 0.59 -5.74
CA TYR A 41 24.25 0.65 -4.30
C TYR A 41 25.05 -0.55 -3.75
N ASP A 42 24.84 -1.76 -4.26
CA ASP A 42 25.59 -2.96 -3.86
C ASP A 42 26.91 -3.17 -4.64
N GLY A 43 27.19 -2.32 -5.62
CA GLY A 43 28.42 -2.37 -6.41
C GLY A 43 28.45 -3.42 -7.52
N SER A 44 27.31 -4.06 -7.84
CA SER A 44 27.19 -5.00 -8.96
C SER A 44 27.02 -4.31 -10.33
N GLU A 45 26.85 -2.99 -10.33
CA GLU A 45 26.81 -2.11 -11.49
C GLU A 45 27.69 -0.88 -11.23
N LYS A 46 28.41 -0.38 -12.24
CA LYS A 46 29.34 0.75 -12.12
C LYS A 46 29.44 1.61 -13.38
N ASP A 47 28.60 1.37 -14.38
CA ASP A 47 28.79 1.96 -15.71
C ASP A 47 28.58 3.49 -15.74
N ILE A 48 27.69 4.02 -14.89
CA ILE A 48 27.35 5.45 -14.90
C ILE A 48 27.81 6.13 -13.62
N LEU A 49 27.65 5.47 -12.47
CA LEU A 49 28.00 5.97 -11.15
C LEU A 49 28.76 4.93 -10.36
N MET A 50 29.68 5.39 -9.52
CA MET A 50 30.32 4.51 -8.54
C MET A 50 29.39 4.26 -7.36
N PRO A 51 29.51 3.09 -6.70
CA PRO A 51 28.72 2.75 -5.50
C PRO A 51 28.81 3.80 -4.39
N GLU A 52 29.97 4.40 -4.23
CA GLU A 52 30.22 5.45 -3.23
C GLU A 52 29.41 6.71 -3.57
N THR A 53 29.31 7.04 -4.86
CA THR A 53 28.57 8.21 -5.35
C THR A 53 27.08 8.07 -5.05
N ILE A 54 26.46 6.91 -5.36
CA ILE A 54 25.04 6.71 -5.08
C ILE A 54 24.76 6.67 -3.57
N LYS A 55 25.64 6.09 -2.76
CA LYS A 55 25.55 6.13 -1.31
C LYS A 55 25.64 7.54 -0.76
N GLU A 56 26.52 8.35 -1.35
CA GLU A 56 26.63 9.79 -1.02
C GLU A 56 25.34 10.53 -1.34
N MET A 57 24.75 10.29 -2.52
CA MET A 57 23.49 10.90 -2.92
C MET A 57 22.33 10.55 -1.99
N HIS A 58 22.37 9.41 -1.32
CA HIS A 58 21.36 8.97 -0.34
C HIS A 58 21.57 9.53 1.06
N LYS A 59 22.64 10.27 1.34
CA LYS A 59 22.83 10.95 2.63
C LYS A 59 21.90 12.15 2.76
N ILE A 60 21.55 12.50 3.98
CA ILE A 60 20.71 13.66 4.26
C ILE A 60 21.57 14.92 4.17
N TYR A 61 21.31 15.76 3.17
CA TYR A 61 21.93 17.07 3.01
C TYR A 61 21.00 18.21 3.43
N TRP A 62 19.72 17.97 3.35
CA TRP A 62 18.72 18.94 3.76
C TRP A 62 17.70 18.27 4.68
N PHE A 63 17.40 18.92 5.78
CA PHE A 63 16.41 18.48 6.75
C PHE A 63 15.57 19.67 7.22
N ASP A 64 14.29 19.60 6.91
CA ASP A 64 13.25 20.45 7.45
C ASP A 64 12.05 19.53 7.70
N ASP A 65 10.87 19.85 7.19
CA ASP A 65 9.71 18.92 7.22
C ASP A 65 9.98 17.63 6.44
N VAL A 66 10.95 17.66 5.52
CA VAL A 66 11.32 16.54 4.65
C VAL A 66 12.83 16.39 4.60
N LYS A 67 13.31 15.16 4.69
CA LYS A 67 14.73 14.82 4.53
C LYS A 67 15.06 14.65 3.05
N TYR A 68 16.09 15.33 2.57
CA TYR A 68 16.58 15.21 1.20
C TYR A 68 18.06 14.87 1.14
N GLY A 69 18.38 13.94 0.23
CA GLY A 69 19.71 13.74 -0.33
C GLY A 69 19.88 14.51 -1.65
N LEU A 70 20.78 14.06 -2.48
CA LEU A 70 21.01 14.65 -3.81
C LEU A 70 20.08 13.99 -4.84
N GLY A 71 18.95 14.62 -5.11
CA GLY A 71 17.92 14.14 -6.03
C GLY A 71 16.96 13.09 -5.43
N PHE A 72 17.12 12.72 -4.17
CA PHE A 72 16.27 11.75 -3.47
C PHE A 72 15.67 12.33 -2.21
N ARG A 73 14.39 12.03 -1.98
CA ARG A 73 13.80 12.12 -0.65
C ARG A 73 14.25 10.92 0.15
N ILE A 74 14.58 11.18 1.40
CA ILE A 74 14.89 10.14 2.39
C ILE A 74 13.65 9.98 3.26
N LEU A 75 13.11 8.78 3.31
CA LEU A 75 11.82 8.47 3.89
C LEU A 75 12.00 7.45 5.01
N ASP A 76 11.42 7.73 6.17
CA ASP A 76 11.28 6.73 7.21
C ASP A 76 9.95 5.99 6.98
N PHE A 77 10.04 4.70 6.73
CA PHE A 77 8.88 3.86 6.46
C PHE A 77 9.10 2.47 7.04
N ASP A 78 8.17 2.00 7.86
CA ASP A 78 8.24 0.71 8.58
C ASP A 78 9.54 0.55 9.40
N ASN A 79 9.92 1.61 10.14
CA ASN A 79 11.15 1.69 10.94
C ASN A 79 12.45 1.51 10.12
N GLU A 80 12.41 1.74 8.84
CA GLU A 80 13.52 1.62 7.91
C GLU A 80 13.70 2.87 7.07
N THR A 81 14.92 3.07 6.59
CA THR A 81 15.25 4.16 5.68
C THR A 81 15.01 3.72 4.24
N TRP A 82 14.20 4.50 3.55
CA TRP A 82 13.91 4.34 2.13
C TRP A 82 14.32 5.59 1.39
N VAL A 83 14.67 5.43 0.12
CA VAL A 83 15.02 6.55 -0.75
C VAL A 83 14.10 6.57 -1.97
N GLY A 84 13.80 7.73 -2.50
CA GLY A 84 12.96 7.82 -3.68
C GLY A 84 12.44 9.22 -3.92
N HIS A 85 11.38 9.33 -4.71
CA HIS A 85 10.72 10.60 -4.97
C HIS A 85 9.28 10.39 -5.43
N GLY A 86 8.43 11.36 -5.14
CA GLY A 86 7.07 11.43 -5.67
C GLY A 86 6.97 12.42 -6.83
N GLY A 87 5.96 12.23 -7.66
CA GLY A 87 5.59 13.16 -8.73
C GLY A 87 4.15 13.60 -8.61
N SER A 88 3.90 14.86 -8.93
CA SER A 88 2.55 15.42 -9.01
C SER A 88 2.48 16.47 -10.12
N CYS A 89 1.69 16.19 -11.13
CA CYS A 89 1.28 17.17 -12.13
C CYS A 89 -0.24 17.06 -12.36
N PRO A 90 -0.86 18.00 -13.05
CA PRO A 90 -2.30 17.96 -13.27
C PRO A 90 -2.74 16.62 -13.86
N GLY A 91 -3.64 15.92 -13.14
CA GLY A 91 -4.19 14.63 -13.54
C GLY A 91 -3.35 13.40 -13.24
N TYR A 92 -2.10 13.55 -12.76
CA TYR A 92 -1.18 12.43 -12.51
C TYR A 92 -0.48 12.56 -11.17
N ARG A 93 -0.29 11.43 -10.51
CA ARG A 93 0.53 11.31 -9.31
C ARG A 93 1.35 10.04 -9.35
N SER A 94 2.58 10.11 -8.87
CA SER A 94 3.46 8.96 -8.78
C SER A 94 4.23 8.94 -7.47
N GLN A 95 4.70 7.78 -7.09
CA GLN A 95 5.64 7.59 -5.99
C GLN A 95 6.52 6.40 -6.31
N LEU A 96 7.83 6.59 -6.16
CA LEU A 96 8.83 5.53 -6.09
C LEU A 96 9.48 5.58 -4.72
N ILE A 97 9.60 4.43 -4.07
CA ILE A 97 10.46 4.25 -2.89
C ILE A 97 11.29 2.98 -3.06
N ILE A 98 12.53 3.03 -2.62
CA ILE A 98 13.52 1.97 -2.74
C ILE A 98 14.16 1.76 -1.37
N ASN A 99 14.22 0.53 -0.91
CA ASN A 99 15.10 0.11 0.18
C ASN A 99 16.25 -0.67 -0.44
N PRO A 100 17.42 -0.05 -0.64
CA PRO A 100 18.52 -0.70 -1.34
C PRO A 100 19.14 -1.85 -0.54
N ASP A 101 19.11 -1.80 0.79
CA ASP A 101 19.64 -2.85 1.67
C ASP A 101 18.80 -4.13 1.57
N LYS A 102 17.48 -4.00 1.53
CA LYS A 102 16.57 -5.14 1.37
C LYS A 102 16.31 -5.53 -0.09
N LYS A 103 16.79 -4.73 -1.04
CA LYS A 103 16.53 -4.90 -2.49
C LYS A 103 15.04 -4.96 -2.82
N ILE A 104 14.27 -4.07 -2.19
CA ILE A 104 12.82 -3.92 -2.41
C ILE A 104 12.55 -2.52 -2.93
N ALA A 105 11.68 -2.42 -3.92
CA ALA A 105 11.16 -1.14 -4.41
C ALA A 105 9.65 -1.23 -4.63
N TYR A 106 8.98 -0.11 -4.38
CA TYR A 106 7.57 0.08 -4.72
C TYR A 106 7.41 1.27 -5.65
N SER A 107 6.65 1.08 -6.71
CA SER A 107 6.25 2.17 -7.61
C SER A 107 4.75 2.15 -7.82
N VAL A 108 4.13 3.30 -7.64
CA VAL A 108 2.69 3.49 -7.90
C VAL A 108 2.51 4.74 -8.74
N MET A 109 1.76 4.61 -9.83
CA MET A 109 1.35 5.70 -10.72
C MET A 109 -0.16 5.76 -10.79
N ILE A 110 -0.72 6.95 -10.67
CA ILE A 110 -2.16 7.20 -10.65
C ILE A 110 -2.49 8.30 -11.66
N ASN A 111 -3.44 8.03 -12.55
CA ASN A 111 -3.94 9.01 -13.52
C ASN A 111 -5.12 9.82 -12.96
N SER A 112 -5.02 10.25 -11.71
CA SER A 112 -6.06 11.00 -11.02
C SER A 112 -5.47 11.89 -9.94
N GLY A 113 -6.02 13.08 -9.76
CA GLY A 113 -5.83 13.87 -8.53
C GLY A 113 -6.68 13.33 -7.37
N GLY A 114 -6.49 13.86 -6.18
CA GLY A 114 -7.35 13.61 -5.01
C GLY A 114 -7.03 12.36 -4.18
N THR A 115 -6.02 11.59 -4.57
CA THR A 115 -5.51 10.48 -3.75
C THR A 115 -3.98 10.47 -3.74
N SER A 116 -3.37 9.81 -2.76
CA SER A 116 -1.92 9.73 -2.60
C SER A 116 -1.40 8.34 -2.99
N PRO A 117 -0.41 8.23 -3.89
CA PRO A 117 0.26 6.96 -4.20
C PRO A 117 0.85 6.27 -2.97
N THR A 118 1.28 7.04 -1.98
CA THR A 118 1.87 6.53 -0.73
C THR A 118 0.91 5.63 0.04
N LYS A 119 -0.41 5.92 0.01
CA LYS A 119 -1.43 5.06 0.65
C LYS A 119 -1.44 3.65 0.05
N TYR A 120 -1.33 3.55 -1.27
CA TYR A 120 -1.27 2.27 -1.96
C TYR A 120 0.02 1.52 -1.65
N ILE A 121 1.16 2.22 -1.60
CA ILE A 121 2.44 1.62 -1.21
C ILE A 121 2.36 1.04 0.20
N LYS A 122 1.84 1.80 1.18
CA LYS A 122 1.64 1.31 2.55
C LYS A 122 0.77 0.06 2.59
N GLY A 123 -0.34 0.06 1.85
CA GLY A 123 -1.23 -1.11 1.77
C GLY A 123 -0.56 -2.33 1.15
N ILE A 124 0.17 -2.16 0.05
CA ILE A 124 0.92 -3.24 -0.61
C ILE A 124 1.99 -3.81 0.33
N HIS A 125 2.73 -2.93 1.00
CA HIS A 125 3.78 -3.33 1.95
C HIS A 125 3.20 -4.14 3.12
N GLU A 126 2.09 -3.68 3.70
CA GLU A 126 1.39 -4.38 4.78
C GLU A 126 0.94 -5.78 4.34
N ILE A 127 0.36 -5.91 3.15
CA ILE A 127 -0.03 -7.20 2.59
C ILE A 127 1.19 -8.12 2.41
N LEU A 128 2.25 -7.63 1.79
CA LEU A 128 3.44 -8.43 1.51
C LEU A 128 4.18 -8.85 2.79
N SER A 129 4.21 -8.01 3.82
CA SER A 129 4.78 -8.36 5.12
C SER A 129 4.00 -9.49 5.80
N LYS A 130 2.67 -9.49 5.70
CA LYS A 130 1.82 -10.58 6.21
C LYS A 130 1.97 -11.87 5.40
N VAL A 131 2.09 -11.79 4.07
CA VAL A 131 2.35 -12.97 3.22
C VAL A 131 3.62 -13.70 3.63
N LYS A 132 4.66 -12.96 4.00
CA LYS A 132 5.93 -13.56 4.49
C LYS A 132 5.75 -14.33 5.80
N THR A 133 4.87 -13.83 6.68
CA THR A 133 4.63 -14.41 8.01
C THR A 133 3.60 -15.52 7.99
N PHE A 134 2.56 -15.35 7.20
CA PHE A 134 1.44 -16.30 7.09
C PHE A 134 1.45 -16.91 5.68
N LYS A 135 2.18 -17.99 5.49
CA LYS A 135 2.11 -18.80 4.28
C LYS A 135 0.75 -19.48 4.23
N GLY A 136 -0.23 -18.81 3.63
CA GLY A 136 -1.53 -19.40 3.33
C GLY A 136 -1.33 -20.44 2.24
N THR A 137 -1.48 -21.69 2.60
CA THR A 137 -1.62 -22.78 1.65
C THR A 137 -3.11 -22.96 1.40
N GLU A 138 -3.47 -22.82 0.13
CA GLU A 138 -4.72 -23.25 -0.45
C GLU A 138 -5.97 -22.40 -0.31
N ILE A 139 -6.85 -22.65 -1.26
CA ILE A 139 -8.17 -22.09 -1.51
C ILE A 139 -8.99 -22.08 -0.23
N SER A 140 -9.28 -20.92 0.18
CA SER A 140 -9.93 -20.56 1.39
C SER A 140 -11.31 -21.20 1.60
N LYS A 141 -11.50 -21.72 2.78
CA LYS A 141 -12.81 -22.16 3.29
C LYS A 141 -13.84 -21.03 3.30
N PHE A 142 -13.40 -19.78 3.33
CA PHE A 142 -14.21 -18.59 3.60
C PHE A 142 -14.36 -17.68 2.38
N LYS A 143 -14.29 -18.25 1.18
CA LYS A 143 -14.44 -17.48 -0.07
C LYS A 143 -15.78 -16.74 -0.14
N GLU A 144 -16.83 -17.29 0.44
CA GLU A 144 -18.16 -16.66 0.51
C GLU A 144 -18.17 -15.35 1.29
N LEU A 145 -17.24 -15.17 2.26
CA LEU A 145 -17.12 -13.94 3.04
C LEU A 145 -16.41 -12.82 2.28
N THR A 146 -15.78 -13.11 1.15
CA THR A 146 -15.04 -12.10 0.37
C THR A 146 -15.99 -11.03 -0.16
N GLY A 147 -15.65 -9.77 0.05
CA GLY A 147 -16.46 -8.63 -0.40
C GLY A 147 -16.21 -7.35 0.38
N SER A 148 -16.92 -6.32 0.00
CA SER A 148 -16.90 -5.02 0.69
C SER A 148 -17.98 -4.94 1.75
N TYR A 149 -17.62 -4.35 2.89
CA TYR A 149 -18.48 -4.16 4.05
C TYR A 149 -18.37 -2.72 4.53
N ASN A 150 -19.48 -2.11 4.90
CA ASN A 150 -19.50 -0.73 5.37
C ASN A 150 -20.21 -0.57 6.72
N THR A 151 -19.74 0.41 7.48
CA THR A 151 -20.35 0.78 8.76
C THR A 151 -21.20 2.03 8.56
N GLN A 152 -22.52 1.88 8.65
CA GLN A 152 -23.42 3.04 8.63
C GLN A 152 -23.84 3.38 10.06
N PRO A 153 -23.95 4.66 10.43
CA PRO A 153 -23.66 5.88 9.65
C PRO A 153 -22.18 6.29 9.63
N TRP A 154 -21.31 5.56 10.29
CA TRP A 154 -19.87 5.83 10.35
C TRP A 154 -19.23 5.49 9.02
N VAL A 155 -18.79 6.49 8.28
CA VAL A 155 -18.21 6.32 6.94
C VAL A 155 -16.91 5.52 7.01
N GLY A 156 -17.02 4.20 6.86
CA GLY A 156 -15.87 3.30 6.80
C GLY A 156 -16.16 2.14 5.88
N GLU A 157 -15.26 1.81 5.01
CA GLU A 157 -15.34 0.63 4.15
C GLU A 157 -14.19 -0.31 4.48
N THR A 158 -14.50 -1.59 4.66
CA THR A 158 -13.53 -2.65 4.87
C THR A 158 -13.75 -3.71 3.80
N TYR A 159 -12.66 -4.16 3.17
CA TYR A 159 -12.70 -5.31 2.30
C TYR A 159 -12.30 -6.54 3.07
N VAL A 160 -13.14 -7.57 3.03
CA VAL A 160 -12.86 -8.89 3.61
C VAL A 160 -12.34 -9.77 2.48
N GLN A 161 -11.17 -10.34 2.68
CA GLN A 161 -10.55 -11.29 1.78
C GLN A 161 -10.32 -12.60 2.54
N SER A 162 -10.62 -13.68 1.90
CA SER A 162 -10.29 -14.97 2.43
C SER A 162 -8.77 -15.24 2.34
N TRP A 163 -8.15 -15.80 3.39
CA TRP A 163 -6.71 -15.95 3.53
C TRP A 163 -6.35 -17.29 4.19
N GLY A 164 -6.29 -18.36 3.40
CA GLY A 164 -6.08 -19.70 3.93
C GLY A 164 -7.22 -20.12 4.91
N ASP A 165 -6.85 -20.44 6.13
CA ASP A 165 -7.77 -20.74 7.26
C ASP A 165 -8.21 -19.50 8.05
N HIS A 166 -7.93 -18.30 7.52
CA HIS A 166 -8.25 -17.00 8.10
C HIS A 166 -9.13 -16.19 7.15
N ILE A 167 -9.65 -15.09 7.67
CA ILE A 167 -10.09 -13.95 6.87
C ILE A 167 -9.18 -12.75 7.14
N ALA A 168 -8.90 -11.97 6.10
CA ALA A 168 -8.14 -10.74 6.17
C ALA A 168 -9.08 -9.55 5.99
N LEU A 169 -9.07 -8.62 6.94
CA LEU A 169 -9.77 -7.35 6.84
C LEU A 169 -8.78 -6.28 6.39
N VAL A 170 -9.09 -5.63 5.27
CA VAL A 170 -8.27 -4.57 4.67
C VAL A 170 -9.08 -3.28 4.67
N SER A 171 -8.52 -2.21 5.22
CA SER A 171 -9.16 -0.88 5.17
C SER A 171 -8.99 -0.26 3.80
N LEU A 172 -10.07 0.28 3.23
CA LEU A 172 -10.10 0.92 1.92
C LEU A 172 -11.00 2.16 1.92
N PRO A 173 -10.65 3.23 1.25
CA PRO A 173 -9.32 3.81 1.17
C PRO A 173 -8.99 4.47 2.51
N SER A 174 -7.79 4.31 3.01
CA SER A 174 -7.36 4.86 4.31
C SER A 174 -6.04 5.60 4.17
N ASP A 175 -5.83 6.62 5.01
CA ASP A 175 -4.52 7.27 5.15
C ASP A 175 -3.53 6.35 5.87
N GLU A 176 -4.06 5.46 6.71
CA GLU A 176 -3.35 4.41 7.40
C GLU A 176 -3.99 3.06 7.05
N PRO A 177 -3.64 2.48 5.91
CA PRO A 177 -4.15 1.17 5.51
C PRO A 177 -3.69 0.13 6.53
N TYR A 178 -4.59 -0.78 6.88
CA TYR A 178 -4.26 -1.90 7.73
C TYR A 178 -4.72 -3.22 7.10
N LEU A 179 -4.02 -4.28 7.46
CA LEU A 179 -4.43 -5.65 7.23
C LEU A 179 -4.52 -6.36 8.59
N ARG A 180 -5.71 -6.80 8.96
CA ARG A 180 -5.95 -7.58 10.18
C ARG A 180 -6.39 -8.98 9.82
N LEU A 181 -5.69 -9.97 10.36
CA LEU A 181 -6.05 -11.37 10.19
C LEU A 181 -6.93 -11.83 11.34
N TYR A 182 -7.96 -12.59 11.00
CA TYR A 182 -8.87 -13.24 11.94
C TYR A 182 -8.90 -14.73 11.67
N ARG A 183 -8.61 -15.52 12.69
CA ARG A 183 -8.67 -16.98 12.65
C ARG A 183 -10.07 -17.45 13.00
N ASN A 184 -10.61 -18.38 12.26
CA ASN A 184 -11.85 -19.04 12.63
C ASN A 184 -11.65 -19.88 13.89
N VAL A 185 -12.53 -19.72 14.86
CA VAL A 185 -12.50 -20.47 16.14
C VAL A 185 -13.73 -21.32 16.32
N ASP A 186 -14.85 -20.94 15.71
CA ASP A 186 -16.10 -21.73 15.72
C ASP A 186 -17.01 -21.18 14.61
N ASN A 187 -17.72 -22.02 13.87
CA ASN A 187 -18.70 -21.66 12.82
C ASN A 187 -18.48 -20.27 12.19
N ASP A 188 -19.32 -19.31 12.54
CA ASP A 188 -19.27 -17.92 12.10
C ASP A 188 -18.46 -16.99 13.03
N LEU A 189 -17.74 -17.55 14.02
CA LEU A 189 -16.93 -16.80 14.98
C LEU A 189 -15.45 -16.83 14.62
N PHE A 190 -14.88 -15.66 14.56
CA PHE A 190 -13.45 -15.42 14.27
C PHE A 190 -12.82 -14.61 15.39
N LYS A 191 -11.52 -14.79 15.63
CA LYS A 191 -10.73 -13.98 16.57
C LYS A 191 -9.51 -13.37 15.87
N ARG A 192 -9.25 -12.11 16.15
CA ARG A 192 -8.11 -11.39 15.61
C ARG A 192 -6.80 -12.07 16.03
N VAL A 193 -5.88 -12.21 15.06
CA VAL A 193 -4.53 -12.68 15.33
C VAL A 193 -3.65 -11.46 15.63
N LEU A 194 -3.13 -11.42 16.85
CA LEU A 194 -2.22 -10.35 17.31
C LEU A 194 -0.78 -10.62 16.87
N ALA A 195 0.10 -9.61 16.99
CA ALA A 195 1.51 -9.71 16.58
C ALA A 195 2.28 -10.86 17.30
N ASN A 196 1.87 -11.22 18.51
CA ASN A 196 2.44 -12.32 19.29
C ASN A 196 1.71 -13.66 19.05
N ASN A 197 0.92 -13.79 18.00
CA ASN A 197 0.07 -14.92 17.65
C ASN A 197 -1.03 -15.28 18.69
N LYS A 198 -1.24 -14.46 19.71
CA LYS A 198 -2.39 -14.60 20.60
C LYS A 198 -3.66 -14.17 19.87
N LEU A 199 -4.79 -14.71 20.34
CA LEU A 199 -6.10 -14.33 19.82
C LEU A 199 -6.62 -13.12 20.63
N GLY A 200 -7.09 -12.13 19.89
CA GLY A 200 -7.67 -10.90 20.41
C GLY A 200 -9.17 -10.83 20.25
N GLU A 201 -9.66 -9.68 19.86
CA GLU A 201 -11.07 -9.36 19.73
C GLU A 201 -11.83 -10.27 18.76
N GLU A 202 -13.11 -10.46 19.05
CA GLU A 202 -14.02 -11.30 18.28
C GLU A 202 -14.61 -10.56 17.09
N LEU A 203 -14.88 -11.33 16.04
CA LEU A 203 -15.64 -10.95 14.87
C LEU A 203 -16.64 -12.07 14.59
N GLU A 204 -17.92 -11.73 14.56
CA GLU A 204 -19.02 -12.64 14.30
C GLU A 204 -19.65 -12.35 12.94
N ILE A 205 -19.81 -13.37 12.11
CA ILE A 205 -20.52 -13.24 10.82
C ILE A 205 -22.02 -13.26 11.09
N LEU A 206 -22.72 -12.32 10.48
CA LEU A 206 -24.16 -12.17 10.60
C LEU A 206 -24.84 -12.74 9.35
N ARG A 207 -25.75 -13.69 9.54
CA ARG A 207 -26.54 -14.29 8.47
C ARG A 207 -28.03 -14.03 8.68
N ASP A 208 -28.78 -14.03 7.59
CA ASP A 208 -30.25 -14.03 7.63
C ASP A 208 -30.82 -15.43 7.80
N ASN A 209 -32.16 -15.53 7.74
CA ASN A 209 -32.87 -16.79 7.88
C ASN A 209 -32.58 -17.79 6.75
N ASP A 210 -32.15 -17.31 5.60
CA ASP A 210 -31.77 -18.12 4.43
C ASP A 210 -30.28 -18.44 4.40
N ASN A 211 -29.58 -18.21 5.53
CA ASN A 211 -28.15 -18.42 5.69
C ASN A 211 -27.26 -17.51 4.81
N THR A 212 -27.83 -16.42 4.26
CA THR A 212 -27.09 -15.44 3.46
C THR A 212 -26.31 -14.49 4.35
N ILE A 213 -25.09 -14.17 3.97
CA ILE A 213 -24.22 -13.26 4.72
C ILE A 213 -24.73 -11.83 4.62
N MET A 214 -25.20 -11.29 5.72
CA MET A 214 -25.65 -9.89 5.84
C MET A 214 -24.52 -8.91 6.20
N GLY A 215 -23.52 -9.42 6.90
CA GLY A 215 -22.42 -8.60 7.39
C GLY A 215 -21.58 -9.30 8.43
N TYR A 216 -20.84 -8.51 9.20
CA TYR A 216 -20.17 -8.98 10.40
C TYR A 216 -20.28 -7.97 11.53
N LYS A 217 -20.10 -8.44 12.75
CA LYS A 217 -20.07 -7.63 13.96
C LYS A 217 -18.69 -7.77 14.62
N THR A 218 -18.12 -6.64 15.04
CA THR A 218 -16.94 -6.63 15.90
C THR A 218 -17.10 -5.50 16.92
N HIS A 219 -16.75 -5.75 18.17
CA HIS A 219 -17.16 -4.92 19.30
C HIS A 219 -18.69 -4.71 19.29
N GLN A 220 -19.17 -3.48 19.23
CA GLN A 220 -20.62 -3.19 19.11
C GLN A 220 -20.99 -2.67 17.72
N ASN A 221 -20.05 -2.66 16.76
CA ASN A 221 -20.26 -2.14 15.43
C ASN A 221 -20.67 -3.24 14.45
N ILE A 222 -21.69 -2.96 13.67
CA ILE A 222 -22.17 -3.84 12.60
C ILE A 222 -21.68 -3.29 11.24
N TYR A 223 -21.01 -4.14 10.50
CA TYR A 223 -20.53 -3.88 9.15
C TYR A 223 -21.42 -4.62 8.17
N LYS A 224 -22.23 -3.91 7.42
CA LYS A 224 -23.14 -4.49 6.44
C LYS A 224 -22.41 -4.81 5.14
N ARG A 225 -22.67 -5.97 4.56
CA ARG A 225 -22.15 -6.33 3.26
C ARG A 225 -22.73 -5.38 2.19
N SER A 226 -21.88 -4.82 1.34
CA SER A 226 -22.25 -3.85 0.30
C SER A 226 -22.03 -4.37 -1.11
N ARG A 227 -21.13 -5.32 -1.29
CA ARG A 227 -20.81 -5.99 -2.59
C ARG A 227 -20.17 -7.35 -2.36
#